data_c34048b529b1e792b63679b125ecca0c
#
_entry.id   c34048b529b1e792b63679b125ecca0c
#
_cell.length_a   1.000
_cell.length_b   1.000
_cell.length_c   1.000
_cell.angle_alpha   90.00
_cell.angle_beta   90.00
_cell.angle_gamma   90.00
#
_symmetry.space_group_name_H-M   'P 1'
#
loop_
_entity.id
_entity.type
_entity.pdbx_description
1 polymer ?
#
loop_
_entity_poly.entity_id
_entity_poly.type
_entity_poly.pdbx_seq_one_letter_code
_entity_poly.pdbx_strand_id
1 'polypeptide(L)'
;MCCLFVITDGSSTISQNCTYIQNPGFPSVYSSTSGLTYTVAKCSSDVCSLRLDFETFSILGPGSTLEDAAHTCLDTFTVTGTSGQSTPVICGMNSGQHVYMDVGPAEGATGTITFNFATTSSTSRQWEIKVTQIPCWQSRGRDSGCLQYHTGITGRFESFNFQEPTSTSQMHLESQDYDICIRQEDGYCCIRYSLCPDDRSWAINNAAAAADMALSGSLCTADYVGIEGVSQQCNSASSGVQTNKICGTAFGISDGAALMVSGDAAYVCGKIHCNGL
;
A
#
# COMPACT_ATOMS: atom_id res chain seq x y z
N MET A 1 -20.88 -17.63 -5.35
CA MET A 1 -21.83 -16.87 -4.54
C MET A 1 -21.18 -16.66 -3.17
N CYS A 2 -20.78 -15.44 -2.81
CA CYS A 2 -20.21 -15.19 -1.49
C CYS A 2 -21.35 -15.11 -0.47
N CYS A 3 -21.27 -15.92 0.59
CA CYS A 3 -22.14 -15.72 1.74
C CYS A 3 -21.66 -14.47 2.48
N LEU A 4 -22.54 -13.53 2.74
CA LEU A 4 -22.20 -12.30 3.45
C LEU A 4 -22.22 -12.58 4.95
N PHE A 5 -21.03 -12.70 5.53
CA PHE A 5 -20.83 -12.73 6.97
C PHE A 5 -20.32 -11.37 7.42
N VAL A 6 -20.87 -10.83 8.50
CA VAL A 6 -20.46 -9.56 9.08
C VAL A 6 -20.08 -9.79 10.53
N ILE A 7 -18.93 -9.29 10.92
CA ILE A 7 -18.38 -9.34 12.27
C ILE A 7 -18.12 -7.92 12.75
N THR A 8 -18.70 -7.58 13.89
CA THR A 8 -18.59 -6.24 14.50
C THR A 8 -17.92 -6.26 15.87
N ASP A 9 -17.67 -7.44 16.44
CA ASP A 9 -17.01 -7.61 17.74
C ASP A 9 -15.53 -7.94 17.55
N GLY A 10 -14.67 -7.29 18.31
CA GLY A 10 -13.22 -7.34 18.16
C GLY A 10 -12.51 -8.53 18.81
N SER A 11 -13.20 -9.65 19.01
CA SER A 11 -12.59 -10.87 19.58
C SER A 11 -13.00 -12.15 18.83
N SER A 12 -13.62 -11.99 17.67
CA SER A 12 -14.14 -13.12 16.90
C SER A 12 -13.09 -13.81 16.04
N THR A 13 -13.31 -15.11 15.85
CA THR A 13 -12.59 -15.91 14.85
C THR A 13 -13.38 -15.94 13.55
N ILE A 14 -12.74 -15.52 12.47
CA ILE A 14 -13.25 -15.54 11.10
C ILE A 14 -12.86 -16.89 10.49
N SER A 15 -13.82 -17.74 10.23
CA SER A 15 -13.60 -19.06 9.58
C SER A 15 -14.28 -19.19 8.23
N GLN A 16 -14.97 -18.15 7.78
CA GLN A 16 -15.71 -18.15 6.53
C GLN A 16 -15.01 -17.27 5.49
N ASN A 17 -15.04 -17.67 4.24
CA ASN A 17 -14.59 -16.83 3.15
C ASN A 17 -15.58 -15.68 2.89
N CYS A 18 -15.08 -14.54 2.39
CA CYS A 18 -15.85 -13.33 2.12
C CYS A 18 -16.56 -12.76 3.37
N THR A 19 -15.85 -12.69 4.48
CA THR A 19 -16.34 -12.06 5.70
C THR A 19 -16.04 -10.57 5.70
N TYR A 20 -17.00 -9.75 6.12
CA TYR A 20 -16.81 -8.34 6.38
C TYR A 20 -16.52 -8.09 7.85
N ILE A 21 -15.46 -7.35 8.14
CA ILE A 21 -15.16 -6.82 9.47
C ILE A 21 -15.60 -5.37 9.47
N GLN A 22 -16.50 -5.01 10.37
CA GLN A 22 -16.97 -3.66 10.55
C GLN A 22 -16.67 -3.17 11.96
N ASN A 23 -16.52 -1.87 12.14
CA ASN A 23 -16.47 -1.32 13.49
C ASN A 23 -17.80 -1.54 14.23
N PRO A 24 -17.81 -1.69 15.56
CA PRO A 24 -19.01 -1.70 16.35
C PRO A 24 -19.90 -0.49 16.05
N GLY A 25 -21.15 -0.75 15.69
CA GLY A 25 -22.12 0.29 15.34
C GLY A 25 -22.05 0.84 13.92
N PHE A 26 -21.22 0.24 13.03
CA PHE A 26 -21.19 0.64 11.61
C PHE A 26 -22.60 0.75 11.01
N PRO A 27 -22.92 1.78 10.20
CA PRO A 27 -22.04 2.82 9.66
C PRO A 27 -21.79 4.01 10.60
N SER A 28 -22.19 3.97 11.86
CA SER A 28 -21.80 5.01 12.82
C SER A 28 -20.32 4.91 13.15
N VAL A 29 -19.73 6.03 13.56
CA VAL A 29 -18.32 6.09 13.93
C VAL A 29 -18.03 5.35 15.24
N TYR A 30 -16.83 4.84 15.39
CA TYR A 30 -16.30 4.17 16.59
C TYR A 30 -15.38 5.12 17.33
N SER A 31 -15.69 5.39 18.61
CA SER A 31 -14.95 6.32 19.45
C SER A 31 -14.23 5.67 20.65
N SER A 32 -14.41 4.36 20.84
CA SER A 32 -13.73 3.64 21.93
C SER A 32 -12.22 3.57 21.67
N THR A 33 -11.46 3.55 22.74
CA THR A 33 -9.99 3.36 22.74
C THR A 33 -9.56 1.92 23.01
N SER A 34 -10.52 1.01 23.16
CA SER A 34 -10.23 -0.41 23.32
C SER A 34 -9.76 -1.01 22.01
N GLY A 35 -8.58 -1.59 22.00
CA GLY A 35 -8.06 -2.31 20.83
C GLY A 35 -8.93 -3.50 20.44
N LEU A 36 -8.91 -3.86 19.17
CA LEU A 36 -9.69 -4.97 18.61
C LEU A 36 -8.74 -5.94 17.90
N THR A 37 -8.95 -7.23 18.09
CA THR A 37 -8.15 -8.28 17.45
C THR A 37 -9.05 -9.36 16.87
N TYR A 38 -8.91 -9.62 15.58
CA TYR A 38 -9.63 -10.66 14.88
C TYR A 38 -8.65 -11.76 14.47
N THR A 39 -9.02 -13.00 14.70
CA THR A 39 -8.25 -14.17 14.22
C THR A 39 -8.91 -14.71 12.96
N VAL A 40 -8.16 -14.84 11.88
CA VAL A 40 -8.65 -15.47 10.65
C VAL A 40 -8.13 -16.89 10.58
N ALA A 41 -9.01 -17.85 10.84
CA ALA A 41 -8.75 -19.26 10.63
C ALA A 41 -9.09 -19.64 9.18
N LYS A 42 -8.33 -20.55 8.59
CA LYS A 42 -8.59 -21.01 7.22
C LYS A 42 -9.96 -21.66 7.11
N CYS A 43 -10.71 -21.30 6.08
CA CYS A 43 -11.97 -21.96 5.74
C CYS A 43 -11.76 -23.32 5.06
N SER A 44 -10.54 -23.56 4.54
CA SER A 44 -10.12 -24.83 3.92
C SER A 44 -8.59 -24.97 4.02
N SER A 45 -8.08 -26.18 4.04
CA SER A 45 -6.65 -26.49 4.11
C SER A 45 -5.84 -25.98 2.92
N ASP A 46 -6.49 -25.73 1.79
CA ASP A 46 -5.85 -25.22 0.57
C ASP A 46 -5.73 -23.69 0.51
N VAL A 47 -6.15 -22.94 1.54
CA VAL A 47 -5.94 -21.49 1.63
C VAL A 47 -4.47 -21.20 1.96
N CYS A 48 -3.86 -20.28 1.19
CA CYS A 48 -2.48 -19.83 1.39
C CYS A 48 -2.35 -18.34 1.69
N SER A 49 -3.32 -17.53 1.29
CA SER A 49 -3.26 -16.08 1.45
C SER A 49 -4.60 -15.50 1.87
N LEU A 50 -4.55 -14.36 2.51
CA LEU A 50 -5.68 -13.48 2.77
C LEU A 50 -5.56 -12.25 1.89
N ARG A 51 -6.69 -11.75 1.42
CA ARG A 51 -6.81 -10.41 0.85
C ARG A 51 -7.81 -9.63 1.67
N LEU A 52 -7.41 -8.46 2.10
CA LEU A 52 -8.24 -7.50 2.80
C LEU A 52 -8.48 -6.32 1.88
N ASP A 53 -9.73 -6.12 1.47
CA ASP A 53 -10.16 -4.94 0.71
C ASP A 53 -10.75 -3.92 1.68
N PHE A 54 -10.23 -2.71 1.67
CA PHE A 54 -10.66 -1.62 2.53
C PHE A 54 -11.82 -0.87 1.85
N GLU A 55 -13.05 -1.39 1.98
CA GLU A 55 -14.25 -0.75 1.42
C GLU A 55 -14.48 0.63 2.07
N THR A 56 -14.31 0.69 3.37
CA THR A 56 -14.19 1.91 4.17
C THR A 56 -13.04 1.73 5.14
N PHE A 57 -12.15 2.70 5.23
CA PHE A 57 -11.06 2.67 6.20
C PHE A 57 -10.64 4.09 6.57
N SER A 58 -10.96 4.48 7.78
CA SER A 58 -10.58 5.75 8.37
C SER A 58 -10.32 5.56 9.85
N ILE A 59 -9.09 5.67 10.26
CA ILE A 59 -8.64 5.68 11.66
C ILE A 59 -7.73 6.88 11.86
N LEU A 60 -7.36 7.20 13.09
CA LEU A 60 -6.52 8.35 13.35
C LEU A 60 -5.15 8.15 12.69
N GLY A 61 -4.75 9.12 11.89
CA GLY A 61 -3.46 9.15 11.20
C GLY A 61 -2.31 9.58 12.10
N PRO A 62 -1.15 9.88 11.50
CA PRO A 62 -0.02 10.42 12.24
C PRO A 62 -0.34 11.78 12.85
N GLY A 63 0.35 12.11 13.94
CA GLY A 63 0.22 13.40 14.61
C GLY A 63 0.59 14.58 13.71
N SER A 64 -0.19 15.65 13.76
CA SER A 64 -0.07 16.81 12.86
C SER A 64 0.88 17.90 13.37
N THR A 65 1.62 17.67 14.45
CA THR A 65 2.55 18.70 14.95
C THR A 65 3.84 18.64 14.15
N LEU A 66 4.21 19.77 13.56
CA LEU A 66 5.50 19.95 12.86
C LEU A 66 6.73 19.66 13.76
N GLU A 67 6.51 19.45 15.05
CA GLU A 67 7.54 19.08 16.03
C GLU A 67 7.72 17.56 16.14
N ASP A 68 6.72 16.76 15.79
CA ASP A 68 6.85 15.30 15.64
C ASP A 68 7.31 14.99 14.21
N ALA A 69 8.62 15.13 13.99
CA ALA A 69 9.26 14.79 12.72
C ALA A 69 9.12 13.31 12.32
N ALA A 70 8.46 12.52 13.13
CA ALA A 70 8.41 11.07 13.04
C ALA A 70 7.12 10.54 12.44
N HIS A 71 6.22 11.29 11.85
CA HIS A 71 5.00 10.82 11.15
C HIS A 71 4.42 9.47 11.63
N THR A 72 4.58 9.20 12.94
CA THR A 72 4.19 7.95 13.60
C THR A 72 2.68 7.86 13.70
N CYS A 73 2.14 6.73 13.32
CA CYS A 73 0.71 6.46 13.45
C CYS A 73 0.25 6.55 14.92
N LEU A 74 -0.80 7.31 15.17
CA LEU A 74 -1.44 7.39 16.47
C LEU A 74 -2.36 6.18 16.72
N ASP A 75 -3.26 5.88 15.78
CA ASP A 75 -3.92 4.58 15.73
C ASP A 75 -3.09 3.64 14.85
N THR A 76 -3.13 2.35 15.11
CA THR A 76 -2.40 1.37 14.30
C THR A 76 -3.29 0.25 13.83
N PHE A 77 -3.11 -0.12 12.57
CA PHE A 77 -3.68 -1.32 11.97
C PHE A 77 -2.53 -2.19 11.45
N THR A 78 -2.56 -3.46 11.79
CA THR A 78 -1.58 -4.45 11.32
C THR A 78 -2.27 -5.78 11.01
N VAL A 79 -1.73 -6.49 10.03
CA VAL A 79 -2.11 -7.87 9.73
C VAL A 79 -0.87 -8.74 9.85
N THR A 80 -0.95 -9.81 10.61
CA THR A 80 0.16 -10.73 10.84
C THR A 80 -0.23 -12.14 10.41
N GLY A 81 0.61 -12.77 9.61
CA GLY A 81 0.47 -14.19 9.23
C GLY A 81 1.16 -15.13 10.21
N THR A 82 0.87 -16.41 10.13
CA THR A 82 1.46 -17.45 10.98
C THR A 82 2.99 -17.54 10.87
N SER A 83 3.54 -17.15 9.70
CA SER A 83 4.99 -17.12 9.45
C SER A 83 5.72 -16.02 10.22
N GLY A 84 5.01 -15.19 10.97
CA GLY A 84 5.56 -14.00 11.61
C GLY A 84 5.73 -12.80 10.68
N GLN A 85 5.37 -12.93 9.41
CA GLN A 85 5.27 -11.78 8.51
C GLN A 85 4.13 -10.87 8.95
N SER A 86 4.38 -9.58 8.92
CA SER A 86 3.40 -8.55 9.27
C SER A 86 3.37 -7.48 8.19
N THR A 87 2.21 -6.87 8.00
CA THR A 87 2.14 -5.62 7.23
C THR A 87 2.95 -4.54 7.94
N PRO A 88 3.42 -3.50 7.25
CA PRO A 88 3.80 -2.27 7.92
C PRO A 88 2.62 -1.74 8.75
N VAL A 89 2.90 -0.84 9.66
CA VAL A 89 1.84 -0.15 10.41
C VAL A 89 1.07 0.77 9.48
N ILE A 90 -0.24 0.58 9.41
CA ILE A 90 -1.13 1.37 8.57
C ILE A 90 -2.05 2.21 9.45
N CYS A 91 -2.25 3.47 9.10
CA CYS A 91 -3.19 4.37 9.76
C CYS A 91 -3.73 5.42 8.79
N GLY A 92 -4.62 6.29 9.26
CA GLY A 92 -5.21 7.33 8.44
C GLY A 92 -6.33 6.83 7.54
N MET A 93 -6.42 7.36 6.33
CA MET A 93 -7.50 7.08 5.38
C MET A 93 -6.97 6.21 4.23
N ASN A 94 -7.54 5.00 4.08
CA ASN A 94 -7.09 4.02 3.09
C ASN A 94 -8.25 3.33 2.36
N SER A 95 -9.42 3.96 2.29
CA SER A 95 -10.57 3.42 1.57
C SER A 95 -10.23 3.18 0.10
N GLY A 96 -10.64 2.03 -0.44
CA GLY A 96 -10.35 1.63 -1.81
C GLY A 96 -9.03 0.90 -2.01
N GLN A 97 -8.14 0.89 -1.00
CA GLN A 97 -6.89 0.13 -1.03
C GLN A 97 -7.09 -1.32 -0.58
N HIS A 98 -6.08 -2.14 -0.73
CA HIS A 98 -6.09 -3.52 -0.28
C HIS A 98 -4.72 -3.97 0.21
N VAL A 99 -4.70 -5.03 1.01
CA VAL A 99 -3.47 -5.70 1.43
C VAL A 99 -3.61 -7.21 1.26
N TYR A 100 -2.50 -7.85 0.93
CA TYR A 100 -2.36 -9.31 0.95
C TYR A 100 -1.49 -9.74 2.12
N MET A 101 -1.83 -10.88 2.71
CA MET A 101 -1.03 -11.51 3.76
C MET A 101 -0.95 -13.01 3.49
N ASP A 102 0.25 -13.53 3.39
CA ASP A 102 0.48 -14.95 3.23
C ASP A 102 0.40 -15.66 4.59
N VAL A 103 -0.51 -16.59 4.70
CA VAL A 103 -0.69 -17.42 5.92
C VAL A 103 -0.01 -18.78 5.81
N GLY A 104 0.55 -19.08 4.62
CA GLY A 104 1.28 -20.32 4.35
C GLY A 104 0.38 -21.55 4.21
N PRO A 105 0.95 -22.70 3.80
CA PRO A 105 0.20 -23.92 3.51
C PRO A 105 -0.13 -24.77 4.75
N ALA A 106 0.49 -24.47 5.92
CA ALA A 106 0.34 -25.32 7.10
C ALA A 106 -1.12 -25.42 7.54
N GLU A 107 -1.53 -26.63 7.92
CA GLU A 107 -2.84 -26.84 8.55
C GLU A 107 -2.90 -26.09 9.88
N GLY A 108 -4.01 -25.42 10.16
CA GLY A 108 -4.17 -24.58 11.34
C GLY A 108 -3.45 -23.22 11.30
N ALA A 109 -2.79 -22.89 10.18
CA ALA A 109 -2.25 -21.55 10.01
C ALA A 109 -3.37 -20.50 10.07
N THR A 110 -3.08 -19.37 10.71
CA THR A 110 -4.04 -18.29 10.94
C THR A 110 -3.46 -16.95 10.53
N GLY A 111 -4.32 -15.99 10.26
CA GLY A 111 -3.97 -14.59 10.21
C GLY A 111 -4.50 -13.86 11.44
N THR A 112 -3.85 -12.80 11.86
CA THR A 112 -4.32 -11.93 12.94
C THR A 112 -4.42 -10.50 12.43
N ILE A 113 -5.58 -9.88 12.61
CA ILE A 113 -5.85 -8.48 12.26
C ILE A 113 -5.99 -7.72 13.56
N THR A 114 -5.17 -6.70 13.76
CA THR A 114 -5.12 -5.95 15.02
C THR A 114 -5.30 -4.47 14.78
N PHE A 115 -6.19 -3.88 15.54
CA PHE A 115 -6.34 -2.44 15.70
C PHE A 115 -5.92 -2.04 17.12
N ASN A 116 -5.05 -1.05 17.25
CA ASN A 116 -4.79 -0.37 18.49
C ASN A 116 -5.15 1.11 18.34
N PHE A 117 -5.80 1.66 19.33
CA PHE A 117 -6.32 3.02 19.27
C PHE A 117 -5.64 3.92 20.29
N ALA A 118 -5.33 5.14 19.87
CA ALA A 118 -4.85 6.17 20.77
C ALA A 118 -5.92 6.54 21.81
N THR A 119 -5.45 6.97 22.96
CA THR A 119 -6.30 7.27 24.14
C THR A 119 -7.13 8.58 23.99
N THR A 120 -6.99 9.29 22.88
CA THR A 120 -7.76 10.51 22.61
C THR A 120 -9.20 10.17 22.22
N SER A 121 -10.14 10.59 23.03
CA SER A 121 -11.55 10.18 22.98
C SER A 121 -12.41 10.86 21.90
N SER A 122 -11.88 11.83 21.17
CA SER A 122 -12.66 12.64 20.21
C SER A 122 -12.53 12.18 18.76
N THR A 123 -11.91 11.03 18.52
CA THR A 123 -11.59 10.57 17.17
C THR A 123 -12.73 9.73 16.59
N SER A 124 -13.18 10.11 15.41
CA SER A 124 -14.16 9.35 14.65
C SER A 124 -13.44 8.33 13.79
N ARG A 125 -13.57 7.04 14.12
CA ARG A 125 -13.02 5.93 13.36
C ARG A 125 -14.13 5.20 12.64
N GLN A 126 -13.88 4.72 11.44
CA GLN A 126 -14.85 3.95 10.70
C GLN A 126 -14.15 2.97 9.79
N TRP A 127 -14.58 1.71 9.76
CA TRP A 127 -14.05 0.74 8.82
C TRP A 127 -15.09 -0.31 8.43
N GLU A 128 -14.97 -0.73 7.19
CA GLU A 128 -15.56 -1.92 6.61
C GLU A 128 -14.50 -2.60 5.75
N ILE A 129 -14.05 -3.77 6.16
CA ILE A 129 -12.97 -4.51 5.50
C ILE A 129 -13.50 -5.87 5.08
N LYS A 130 -13.42 -6.13 3.78
CA LYS A 130 -13.75 -7.44 3.24
C LYS A 130 -12.53 -8.35 3.32
N VAL A 131 -12.66 -9.45 4.04
CA VAL A 131 -11.63 -10.48 4.16
C VAL A 131 -11.95 -11.62 3.21
N THR A 132 -11.08 -11.84 2.23
CA THR A 132 -11.17 -12.92 1.26
C THR A 132 -10.03 -13.91 1.49
N GLN A 133 -10.36 -15.19 1.60
CA GLN A 133 -9.39 -16.27 1.72
C GLN A 133 -9.08 -16.85 0.34
N ILE A 134 -7.81 -16.88 -0.03
CA ILE A 134 -7.35 -17.22 -1.38
C ILE A 134 -6.68 -18.59 -1.37
N PRO A 135 -7.17 -19.53 -2.21
CA PRO A 135 -6.56 -20.84 -2.35
C PRO A 135 -5.12 -20.78 -2.88
N CYS A 136 -4.30 -21.75 -2.49
CA CYS A 136 -2.88 -21.81 -2.86
C CYS A 136 -2.66 -21.85 -4.39
N TRP A 137 -3.56 -22.47 -5.14
CA TRP A 137 -3.46 -22.52 -6.60
C TRP A 137 -3.70 -21.15 -7.25
N GLN A 138 -4.53 -20.30 -6.64
CA GLN A 138 -4.80 -18.95 -7.12
C GLN A 138 -3.69 -17.97 -6.72
N SER A 139 -2.97 -18.24 -5.62
CA SER A 139 -1.83 -17.45 -5.18
C SER A 139 -0.59 -17.62 -6.05
N ARG A 140 -0.51 -18.67 -6.89
CA ARG A 140 0.68 -19.02 -7.68
C ARG A 140 1.11 -17.95 -8.69
N GLY A 141 0.21 -17.08 -9.11
CA GLY A 141 0.51 -15.97 -10.04
C GLY A 141 0.93 -14.67 -9.36
N ARG A 142 0.98 -14.66 -8.03
CA ARG A 142 1.41 -13.53 -7.22
C ARG A 142 2.67 -13.93 -6.48
N ASP A 143 3.73 -13.16 -6.63
CA ASP A 143 4.96 -13.39 -5.87
C ASP A 143 4.70 -13.22 -4.36
N SER A 144 5.34 -14.07 -3.58
CA SER A 144 5.33 -13.94 -2.13
C SER A 144 6.01 -12.62 -1.74
N GLY A 145 5.37 -11.87 -0.85
CA GLY A 145 5.87 -10.57 -0.41
C GLY A 145 5.14 -9.36 -0.98
N CYS A 146 4.36 -9.52 -2.06
CA CYS A 146 3.53 -8.43 -2.56
C CYS A 146 2.47 -8.03 -1.53
N LEU A 147 2.59 -6.86 -0.91
CA LEU A 147 1.57 -6.35 -0.01
C LEU A 147 0.33 -5.88 -0.77
N GLN A 148 0.53 -5.23 -1.91
CA GLN A 148 -0.53 -4.91 -2.86
C GLN A 148 -0.27 -5.63 -4.19
N TYR A 149 -1.33 -6.03 -4.87
CA TYR A 149 -1.22 -6.71 -6.15
C TYR A 149 -2.30 -6.21 -7.10
N HIS A 150 -1.86 -5.64 -8.22
CA HIS A 150 -2.71 -5.05 -9.23
C HIS A 150 -2.69 -5.87 -10.51
N THR A 151 -3.82 -5.91 -11.20
CA THR A 151 -4.02 -6.62 -12.47
C THR A 151 -4.71 -5.70 -13.47
N GLY A 152 -4.57 -6.00 -14.76
CA GLY A 152 -5.14 -5.21 -15.83
C GLY A 152 -4.10 -4.33 -16.53
N ILE A 153 -4.49 -3.78 -17.67
CA ILE A 153 -3.60 -3.00 -18.55
C ILE A 153 -3.50 -1.50 -18.16
N THR A 154 -4.35 -1.07 -17.26
CA THR A 154 -4.34 0.28 -16.67
C THR A 154 -4.77 0.18 -15.21
N GLY A 155 -4.26 1.05 -14.36
CA GLY A 155 -4.62 1.09 -12.95
C GLY A 155 -4.05 2.32 -12.26
N ARG A 156 -4.41 2.48 -11.00
CA ARG A 156 -3.85 3.48 -10.07
C ARG A 156 -3.43 2.74 -8.81
N PHE A 157 -2.35 3.15 -8.22
CA PHE A 157 -1.94 2.77 -6.87
C PHE A 157 -1.43 4.01 -6.13
N GLU A 158 -1.47 3.95 -4.83
CA GLU A 158 -1.07 5.05 -3.95
C GLU A 158 -0.48 4.49 -2.66
N SER A 159 0.36 5.26 -1.99
CA SER A 159 0.85 4.91 -0.67
C SER A 159 -0.29 4.94 0.36
N PHE A 160 -0.13 4.21 1.47
CA PHE A 160 -1.09 4.28 2.57
C PHE A 160 -1.17 5.70 3.14
N ASN A 161 -2.37 6.09 3.55
CA ASN A 161 -2.72 7.43 4.01
C ASN A 161 -2.54 8.54 2.96
N PHE A 162 -2.48 8.17 1.67
CA PHE A 162 -2.51 9.19 0.63
C PHE A 162 -3.88 9.86 0.59
N GLN A 163 -3.90 11.17 0.65
CA GLN A 163 -5.11 11.97 0.47
C GLN A 163 -4.78 13.11 -0.48
N GLU A 164 -5.71 13.48 -1.33
CA GLU A 164 -5.59 14.72 -2.08
C GLU A 164 -5.43 15.88 -1.08
N PRO A 165 -4.32 16.60 -1.15
CA PRO A 165 -4.00 17.53 -0.08
C PRO A 165 -4.92 18.74 -0.12
N THR A 166 -5.80 18.81 0.86
CA THR A 166 -6.49 20.03 1.23
C THR A 166 -5.62 20.92 2.14
N SER A 167 -4.50 20.39 2.64
CA SER A 167 -3.57 21.09 3.51
C SER A 167 -2.12 20.64 3.27
N THR A 168 -1.16 21.48 3.65
CA THR A 168 0.29 21.24 3.54
C THR A 168 0.84 20.24 4.56
N SER A 169 0.00 19.66 5.41
CA SER A 169 0.40 18.84 6.57
C SER A 169 0.21 17.35 6.38
N GLN A 170 -0.17 16.88 5.19
CA GLN A 170 -0.29 15.44 4.93
C GLN A 170 1.04 14.91 4.41
N MET A 171 1.53 13.88 5.08
CA MET A 171 2.80 13.24 4.79
C MET A 171 2.62 11.73 4.68
N HIS A 172 3.52 11.06 3.96
CA HIS A 172 3.57 9.60 3.93
C HIS A 172 3.83 9.06 5.34
N LEU A 173 3.41 7.81 5.57
CA LEU A 173 3.66 7.14 6.84
C LEU A 173 5.15 6.80 6.95
N GLU A 174 5.69 6.84 8.18
CA GLU A 174 7.07 6.44 8.44
C GLU A 174 7.24 4.92 8.40
N SER A 175 8.48 4.47 8.25
CA SER A 175 8.86 3.04 8.35
C SER A 175 8.03 2.13 7.43
N GLN A 176 7.72 2.63 6.24
CA GLN A 176 6.99 1.88 5.22
C GLN A 176 7.98 1.15 4.31
N ASP A 177 8.03 -0.17 4.44
CA ASP A 177 8.82 -1.04 3.57
C ASP A 177 7.90 -2.17 3.07
N TYR A 178 7.42 -2.03 1.83
CA TYR A 178 6.51 -2.99 1.23
C TYR A 178 6.53 -2.91 -0.30
N ASP A 179 6.13 -4.01 -0.92
CA ASP A 179 6.06 -4.13 -2.36
C ASP A 179 4.63 -3.97 -2.90
N ILE A 180 4.51 -3.15 -3.94
CA ILE A 180 3.32 -3.05 -4.79
C ILE A 180 3.63 -3.78 -6.09
N CYS A 181 2.98 -4.90 -6.33
CA CYS A 181 3.20 -5.72 -7.51
C CYS A 181 2.13 -5.48 -8.56
N ILE A 182 2.56 -5.47 -9.81
CA ILE A 182 1.67 -5.32 -10.96
C ILE A 182 1.87 -6.54 -11.87
N ARG A 183 0.77 -7.26 -12.15
CA ARG A 183 0.82 -8.42 -13.03
C ARG A 183 1.17 -8.00 -14.45
N GLN A 184 2.10 -8.73 -15.05
CA GLN A 184 2.29 -8.65 -16.49
C GLN A 184 1.06 -9.25 -17.20
N GLU A 185 0.44 -8.47 -18.07
CA GLU A 185 -0.68 -8.93 -18.89
C GLU A 185 -0.16 -9.45 -20.25
N ASP A 186 -0.89 -10.38 -20.83
CA ASP A 186 -0.52 -10.99 -22.10
C ASP A 186 -0.40 -9.92 -23.21
N GLY A 187 0.71 -9.98 -23.94
CA GLY A 187 1.01 -9.03 -25.03
C GLY A 187 1.62 -7.69 -24.58
N TYR A 188 1.85 -7.48 -23.28
CA TYR A 188 2.48 -6.28 -22.74
C TYR A 188 3.85 -6.59 -22.18
N CYS A 189 4.85 -5.81 -22.56
CA CYS A 189 6.25 -6.00 -22.18
C CYS A 189 6.84 -4.85 -21.37
N CYS A 190 6.09 -3.78 -21.13
CA CYS A 190 6.54 -2.69 -20.28
C CYS A 190 5.38 -1.98 -19.60
N ILE A 191 5.71 -1.32 -18.49
CA ILE A 191 4.78 -0.48 -17.73
C ILE A 191 5.23 0.96 -17.87
N ARG A 192 4.27 1.85 -18.10
CA ARG A 192 4.46 3.29 -18.05
C ARG A 192 3.83 3.82 -16.78
N TYR A 193 4.63 4.51 -15.98
CA TYR A 193 4.16 5.22 -14.79
C TYR A 193 4.01 6.70 -15.10
N SER A 194 2.96 7.32 -14.62
CA SER A 194 2.72 8.75 -14.69
C SER A 194 2.09 9.23 -13.40
N LEU A 195 2.28 10.49 -13.07
CA LEU A 195 1.55 11.09 -11.95
C LEU A 195 0.04 11.04 -12.19
N CYS A 196 -0.72 10.88 -11.11
CA CYS A 196 -2.13 11.17 -11.13
C CYS A 196 -2.34 12.68 -11.34
N PRO A 197 -3.48 13.11 -11.92
CA PRO A 197 -3.72 14.52 -12.24
C PRO A 197 -3.98 15.39 -11.01
N ASP A 198 -3.90 14.83 -9.83
CA ASP A 198 -4.16 15.51 -8.57
C ASP A 198 -2.98 16.41 -8.18
N ASP A 199 -3.26 17.55 -7.60
CA ASP A 199 -2.22 18.42 -7.06
C ASP A 199 -1.41 17.67 -5.99
N ARG A 200 -0.08 17.77 -6.07
CA ARG A 200 0.86 17.13 -5.13
C ARG A 200 0.76 15.60 -5.05
N SER A 201 0.42 14.93 -6.12
CA SER A 201 0.39 13.46 -6.18
C SER A 201 1.76 12.80 -6.00
N TRP A 202 2.83 13.59 -5.90
CA TRP A 202 4.18 13.12 -5.62
C TRP A 202 4.97 14.13 -4.78
N ALA A 203 5.49 13.67 -3.65
CA ALA A 203 6.55 14.35 -2.90
C ALA A 203 7.20 13.32 -1.97
N ILE A 204 8.46 12.97 -2.24
CA ILE A 204 9.24 12.03 -1.42
C ILE A 204 10.57 12.69 -1.10
N ASN A 205 10.94 12.69 0.17
CA ASN A 205 12.15 13.33 0.68
C ASN A 205 12.14 14.86 0.49
N ASN A 206 11.64 15.55 1.49
CA ASN A 206 11.59 17.01 1.54
C ASN A 206 12.92 17.64 2.05
N ALA A 207 14.06 16.95 1.90
CA ALA A 207 15.35 17.60 2.10
C ALA A 207 15.42 18.79 1.15
N ALA A 208 15.77 19.97 1.63
CA ALA A 208 15.85 21.29 1.02
C ALA A 208 16.29 21.37 -0.46
N ALA A 209 15.84 20.44 -1.27
CA ALA A 209 15.94 20.50 -2.71
C ALA A 209 15.11 21.69 -3.20
N ALA A 210 15.65 22.46 -4.12
CA ALA A 210 14.89 23.48 -4.82
C ALA A 210 13.58 22.88 -5.31
N ALA A 211 12.50 23.67 -5.30
CA ALA A 211 11.21 23.23 -5.79
C ALA A 211 11.37 22.56 -7.19
N ASP A 212 10.59 21.49 -7.42
CA ASP A 212 10.48 20.79 -8.70
C ASP A 212 11.72 20.00 -9.17
N MET A 213 12.40 19.33 -8.23
CA MET A 213 13.52 18.44 -8.56
C MET A 213 13.12 16.96 -8.51
N ALA A 214 13.29 16.26 -9.62
CA ALA A 214 13.33 14.79 -9.66
C ALA A 214 14.73 14.31 -9.29
N LEU A 215 14.81 13.36 -8.38
CA LEU A 215 16.07 12.74 -7.94
C LEU A 215 16.02 11.23 -8.17
N SER A 216 17.17 10.62 -8.43
CA SER A 216 17.23 9.18 -8.67
C SER A 216 18.55 8.56 -8.20
N GLY A 217 18.56 7.24 -8.03
CA GLY A 217 19.74 6.45 -7.69
C GLY A 217 20.37 6.86 -6.37
N SER A 218 21.64 7.19 -6.37
CA SER A 218 22.42 7.55 -5.19
C SER A 218 22.03 8.89 -4.54
N LEU A 219 21.25 9.69 -5.23
CA LEU A 219 20.73 10.95 -4.70
C LEU A 219 19.54 10.73 -3.75
N CYS A 220 18.88 9.57 -3.82
CA CYS A 220 17.82 9.18 -2.91
C CYS A 220 18.42 8.55 -1.64
N THR A 221 18.77 9.39 -0.68
CA THR A 221 19.50 8.99 0.55
C THR A 221 18.59 8.72 1.75
N ALA A 222 17.31 9.10 1.67
CA ALA A 222 16.30 8.85 2.68
C ALA A 222 15.18 8.02 2.06
N ASP A 223 14.00 8.60 1.89
CA ASP A 223 12.85 7.89 1.34
C ASP A 223 12.91 7.80 -0.19
N TYR A 224 12.41 6.70 -0.74
CA TYR A 224 12.36 6.50 -2.18
C TYR A 224 11.27 5.50 -2.57
N VAL A 225 10.85 5.55 -3.82
CA VAL A 225 10.11 4.45 -4.46
C VAL A 225 11.10 3.63 -5.28
N GLY A 226 11.12 2.33 -5.00
CA GLY A 226 11.90 1.35 -5.74
C GLY A 226 11.13 0.89 -6.98
N ILE A 227 11.69 1.07 -8.18
CA ILE A 227 11.16 0.51 -9.42
C ILE A 227 12.33 -0.07 -10.19
N GLU A 228 12.37 -1.39 -10.32
CA GLU A 228 13.51 -2.05 -10.99
C GLU A 228 13.56 -1.73 -12.48
N GLY A 229 14.75 -1.41 -12.97
CA GLY A 229 15.02 -1.21 -14.39
C GLY A 229 14.34 0.01 -15.00
N VAL A 230 14.02 1.00 -14.19
CA VAL A 230 13.44 2.25 -14.67
C VAL A 230 14.36 2.97 -15.62
N SER A 231 13.83 3.37 -16.77
CA SER A 231 14.52 4.17 -17.76
C SER A 231 13.56 5.20 -18.41
N GLN A 232 14.11 6.23 -19.05
CA GLN A 232 13.31 7.23 -19.76
C GLN A 232 12.57 6.68 -20.98
N GLN A 233 12.93 5.49 -21.45
CA GLN A 233 12.36 4.89 -22.66
C GLN A 233 12.14 3.39 -22.46
N CYS A 234 11.00 2.88 -22.92
CA CYS A 234 10.65 1.45 -22.88
C CYS A 234 11.37 0.60 -23.93
N ASN A 235 12.56 0.96 -24.38
CA ASN A 235 13.34 0.17 -25.32
C ASN A 235 14.69 -0.26 -24.70
N SER A 236 15.12 -1.47 -25.05
CA SER A 236 16.36 -2.05 -24.54
C SER A 236 17.64 -1.37 -25.07
N ALA A 237 17.51 -0.45 -26.02
CA ALA A 237 18.63 0.19 -26.69
C ALA A 237 18.92 1.61 -26.17
N SER A 238 18.15 2.08 -25.17
CA SER A 238 18.37 3.42 -24.64
C SER A 238 19.62 3.45 -23.76
N SER A 239 20.58 4.25 -24.15
CA SER A 239 21.75 4.66 -23.35
C SER A 239 21.36 5.63 -22.21
N GLY A 240 20.11 5.62 -21.78
CA GLY A 240 19.62 6.45 -20.68
C GLY A 240 20.03 5.94 -19.31
N VAL A 241 20.05 6.82 -18.34
CA VAL A 241 20.26 6.47 -16.93
C VAL A 241 19.26 5.41 -16.51
N GLN A 242 19.75 4.27 -16.05
CA GLN A 242 18.94 3.25 -15.40
C GLN A 242 19.10 3.40 -13.90
N THR A 243 17.99 3.40 -13.19
CA THR A 243 17.99 3.44 -11.74
C THR A 243 16.89 2.52 -11.20
N ASN A 244 17.04 2.13 -9.96
CA ASN A 244 16.00 1.42 -9.21
C ASN A 244 15.39 2.24 -8.08
N LYS A 245 15.79 3.52 -7.93
CA LYS A 245 15.29 4.41 -6.88
C LYS A 245 14.88 5.74 -7.47
N ILE A 246 13.74 6.24 -7.05
CA ILE A 246 13.18 7.53 -7.44
C ILE A 246 12.71 8.26 -6.19
N CYS A 247 13.05 9.54 -6.08
CA CYS A 247 12.63 10.42 -4.99
C CYS A 247 12.59 11.89 -5.44
N GLY A 248 12.40 12.81 -4.53
CA GLY A 248 12.37 14.24 -4.80
C GLY A 248 10.96 14.81 -4.85
N THR A 249 10.86 16.09 -5.16
CA THR A 249 9.61 16.85 -5.22
C THR A 249 8.94 16.79 -6.60
N ALA A 250 9.64 16.32 -7.63
CA ALA A 250 9.10 16.03 -8.95
C ALA A 250 9.29 14.56 -9.29
N PHE A 251 8.36 14.00 -10.05
CA PHE A 251 8.43 12.61 -10.49
C PHE A 251 9.27 12.48 -11.76
N GLY A 252 10.27 11.61 -11.75
CA GLY A 252 11.09 11.36 -12.92
C GLY A 252 12.45 10.78 -12.61
N ILE A 253 13.28 10.65 -13.63
CA ILE A 253 14.67 10.18 -13.53
C ILE A 253 15.58 11.35 -13.86
N SER A 254 16.53 11.62 -12.97
CA SER A 254 17.59 12.63 -13.14
C SER A 254 18.94 11.94 -13.19
N ASP A 255 19.82 12.35 -14.08
CA ASP A 255 21.21 11.93 -14.16
C ASP A 255 22.16 12.85 -13.33
N GLY A 256 21.60 13.56 -12.37
CA GLY A 256 22.30 14.54 -11.55
C GLY A 256 22.14 15.98 -12.05
N ALA A 257 21.53 16.20 -13.19
CA ALA A 257 21.06 17.49 -13.63
C ALA A 257 19.58 17.65 -13.20
N ALA A 258 19.22 18.79 -12.63
CA ALA A 258 17.84 19.09 -12.31
C ALA A 258 17.00 19.06 -13.59
N LEU A 259 16.17 18.03 -13.74
CA LEU A 259 15.12 18.04 -14.74
C LEU A 259 14.00 18.93 -14.19
N MET A 260 13.97 20.17 -14.64
CA MET A 260 12.81 21.03 -14.43
C MET A 260 11.67 20.48 -15.28
N VAL A 261 10.77 19.74 -14.67
CA VAL A 261 9.54 19.31 -15.31
C VAL A 261 8.50 20.39 -15.05
N SER A 262 8.43 21.35 -15.97
CA SER A 262 7.30 22.26 -16.00
C SER A 262 6.10 21.53 -16.58
N GLY A 263 5.15 21.15 -15.72
CA GLY A 263 3.76 20.92 -16.09
C GLY A 263 3.36 19.68 -16.88
N ASP A 264 4.28 18.90 -17.46
CA ASP A 264 3.93 17.75 -18.26
C ASP A 264 4.61 16.47 -17.77
N ALA A 265 3.80 15.43 -17.63
CA ALA A 265 4.10 14.13 -17.10
C ALA A 265 5.52 13.60 -17.40
N ALA A 266 6.33 13.43 -16.37
CA ALA A 266 7.53 12.63 -16.46
C ALA A 266 7.13 11.16 -16.62
N TYR A 267 7.60 10.52 -17.66
CA TYR A 267 7.30 9.12 -17.92
C TYR A 267 8.41 8.24 -17.39
N VAL A 268 8.05 7.28 -16.56
CA VAL A 268 8.95 6.24 -16.09
C VAL A 268 8.48 4.92 -16.67
N CYS A 269 9.32 4.26 -17.44
CA CYS A 269 9.03 2.96 -18.02
C CYS A 269 9.76 1.85 -17.25
N GLY A 270 9.04 0.97 -16.59
CA GLY A 270 9.57 -0.27 -16.05
C GLY A 270 9.70 -1.33 -17.15
N LYS A 271 10.84 -2.01 -17.22
CA LYS A 271 11.06 -3.11 -18.15
C LYS A 271 10.68 -4.42 -17.47
N ILE A 272 9.59 -5.04 -17.89
CA ILE A 272 9.38 -6.44 -17.62
C ILE A 272 10.22 -7.22 -18.65
N HIS A 273 11.05 -8.17 -18.21
CA HIS A 273 11.77 -9.04 -19.11
C HIS A 273 10.76 -9.86 -19.94
N CYS A 274 10.64 -9.52 -21.22
CA CYS A 274 10.10 -10.44 -22.21
C CYS A 274 11.20 -11.48 -22.45
N ASN A 275 11.10 -12.66 -21.85
CA ASN A 275 11.86 -13.79 -22.31
C ASN A 275 11.35 -14.11 -23.70
N GLY A 276 12.22 -13.86 -24.69
CA GLY A 276 11.88 -13.94 -26.09
C GLY A 276 11.25 -15.28 -26.47
N LEU A 277 10.33 -15.17 -27.40
CA LEU A 277 9.97 -16.24 -28.32
C LEU A 277 11.17 -16.53 -29.21
#